data_78921539d86fa7c41f266dab0ee71a9f
#
_entry.id   78921539d86fa7c41f266dab0ee71a9f
#
_cell.length_a   1.000
_cell.length_b   1.000
_cell.length_c   1.000
_cell.angle_alpha   90.00
_cell.angle_beta   90.00
_cell.angle_gamma   90.00
#
_symmetry.space_group_name_H-M   'P 1'
#
loop_
_entity.id
_entity.type
_entity.pdbx_description
1 polymer ?
#
loop_
_entity_poly.entity_id
_entity_poly.type
_entity_poly.pdbx_seq_one_letter_code
_entity_poly.pdbx_strand_id
1 'polypeptide(L)'
;MSNIINKIKKKITLDQYIDLCLYKNKYSYYEKNIIFGPRGDFITSPYISSIFGEVISIHILNYFLGKKITKFNLLEVGAGEGIMAKDIIKTLQKFKDIEFKYFILEKSKNLIKLQNKNLKQFNVKWINNLKDFNKNNLFILSNELLDSFPVKHLKKEQKKWYEKYVFFDNEKKKIKSKYLEIKKIPNNVLSLCIKNVDFIEYSPNIFKFLNNVSRLIKKHKDNCFLTIDYGYCDDYFKDTLQALKKHKKVSIFYEPGNADITHLVNFKLIKQIFKKNGLSNIYDTSQSKFLTKNGILVRMEQAKKKITNKKNKAKLEMAVKRLIDPKQMGSLFKVLTVTNEN
;
A
#
# COMPACT_ATOMS: atom_id res chain seq x y z
N MET A 1 7.57 17.54 -18.05
CA MET A 1 8.42 18.35 -17.14
C MET A 1 7.88 19.78 -16.95
N SER A 2 7.66 20.56 -18.01
CA SER A 2 7.20 21.96 -17.92
C SER A 2 5.93 22.17 -17.08
N ASN A 3 4.97 21.25 -17.13
CA ASN A 3 3.68 21.40 -16.44
C ASN A 3 3.77 21.23 -14.90
N ILE A 4 4.63 20.35 -14.40
CA ILE A 4 4.88 20.21 -12.95
C ILE A 4 5.71 21.39 -12.46
N ILE A 5 6.75 21.78 -13.21
CA ILE A 5 7.59 22.95 -12.89
C ILE A 5 6.74 24.21 -12.77
N ASN A 6 5.81 24.46 -13.68
CA ASN A 6 4.92 25.62 -13.62
C ASN A 6 4.06 25.64 -12.34
N LYS A 7 3.63 24.50 -11.83
CA LYS A 7 2.85 24.41 -10.58
C LYS A 7 3.68 24.66 -9.33
N ILE A 8 4.98 24.39 -9.36
CA ILE A 8 5.90 24.64 -8.23
C ILE A 8 6.64 25.98 -8.29
N LYS A 9 6.33 26.85 -9.26
CA LYS A 9 6.77 28.26 -9.24
C LYS A 9 6.29 28.98 -7.98
N LYS A 10 5.08 28.69 -7.49
CA LYS A 10 4.64 28.99 -6.13
C LYS A 10 5.12 27.88 -5.20
N LYS A 11 5.68 28.23 -4.04
CA LYS A 11 6.05 27.24 -3.02
C LYS A 11 4.85 26.36 -2.67
N ILE A 12 5.04 25.05 -2.66
CA ILE A 12 4.04 24.07 -2.27
C ILE A 12 4.61 23.17 -1.18
N THR A 13 3.76 22.53 -0.40
CA THR A 13 4.21 21.58 0.62
C THR A 13 4.74 20.30 -0.03
N LEU A 14 5.55 19.52 0.69
CA LEU A 14 6.16 18.30 0.18
C LEU A 14 5.11 17.30 -0.31
N ASP A 15 4.03 17.08 0.45
CA ASP A 15 2.94 16.19 0.07
C ASP A 15 2.22 16.64 -1.21
N GLN A 16 2.04 17.96 -1.41
CA GLN A 16 1.48 18.49 -2.66
C GLN A 16 2.42 18.23 -3.84
N TYR A 17 3.74 18.35 -3.64
CA TYR A 17 4.72 18.03 -4.66
C TYR A 17 4.68 16.54 -5.04
N ILE A 18 4.69 15.63 -4.06
CA ILE A 18 4.60 14.19 -4.29
C ILE A 18 3.31 13.84 -5.03
N ASP A 19 2.16 14.42 -4.62
CA ASP A 19 0.86 14.21 -5.24
C ASP A 19 0.84 14.67 -6.72
N LEU A 20 1.52 15.78 -7.04
CA LEU A 20 1.71 16.22 -8.42
C LEU A 20 2.58 15.24 -9.23
N CYS A 21 3.62 14.67 -8.63
CA CYS A 21 4.50 13.72 -9.29
C CYS A 21 3.80 12.38 -9.55
N LEU A 22 2.99 11.91 -8.60
CA LEU A 22 2.43 10.55 -8.66
C LEU A 22 1.03 10.48 -9.29
N TYR A 23 0.15 11.49 -9.08
CA TYR A 23 -1.29 11.31 -9.33
C TYR A 23 -2.00 12.42 -10.13
N LYS A 24 -1.64 13.69 -9.97
CA LYS A 24 -2.54 14.83 -10.31
C LYS A 24 -2.58 15.30 -11.76
N ASN A 25 -1.87 14.69 -12.68
CA ASN A 25 -1.91 15.09 -14.09
C ASN A 25 -1.55 13.92 -15.03
N LYS A 26 -1.83 14.09 -16.32
CA LYS A 26 -1.54 13.06 -17.34
C LYS A 26 -0.05 12.69 -17.48
N TYR A 27 0.85 13.45 -16.89
CA TYR A 27 2.29 13.19 -16.88
C TYR A 27 2.77 12.62 -15.54
N SER A 28 1.85 12.40 -14.59
CA SER A 28 2.16 11.80 -13.30
C SER A 28 2.50 10.32 -13.46
N TYR A 29 3.26 9.81 -12.52
CA TYR A 29 3.85 8.48 -12.58
C TYR A 29 2.81 7.37 -12.80
N TYR A 30 1.73 7.32 -12.00
CA TYR A 30 0.68 6.30 -12.11
C TYR A 30 -0.30 6.50 -13.29
N GLU A 31 -0.16 7.57 -14.05
CA GLU A 31 -0.92 7.79 -15.29
C GLU A 31 -0.16 7.33 -16.55
N LYS A 32 1.01 6.68 -16.39
CA LYS A 32 1.82 6.13 -17.48
C LYS A 32 1.53 4.64 -17.72
N ASN A 33 1.88 4.16 -18.92
CA ASN A 33 1.46 2.85 -19.41
C ASN A 33 2.21 1.64 -18.83
N ILE A 34 3.42 1.78 -18.25
CA ILE A 34 4.20 0.65 -17.73
C ILE A 34 4.85 1.08 -16.42
N ILE A 35 4.34 0.54 -15.32
CA ILE A 35 4.78 0.93 -13.98
C ILE A 35 5.35 -0.28 -13.22
N PHE A 36 4.72 -1.45 -13.34
CA PHE A 36 5.00 -2.63 -12.54
C PHE A 36 5.69 -3.74 -13.32
N GLY A 37 6.35 -4.65 -12.59
CA GLY A 37 6.94 -5.87 -13.11
C GLY A 37 8.36 -5.71 -13.66
N PRO A 38 8.89 -6.73 -14.37
CA PRO A 38 10.29 -6.77 -14.84
C PRO A 38 10.69 -5.64 -15.79
N ARG A 39 9.72 -5.00 -16.45
CA ARG A 39 9.92 -3.86 -17.35
C ARG A 39 9.62 -2.51 -16.70
N GLY A 40 9.12 -2.51 -15.45
CA GLY A 40 8.79 -1.33 -14.68
C GLY A 40 9.95 -0.88 -13.78
N ASP A 41 9.65 0.06 -12.90
CA ASP A 41 10.64 0.61 -11.98
C ASP A 41 10.83 -0.27 -10.73
N PHE A 42 9.87 -1.15 -10.42
CA PHE A 42 9.93 -2.09 -9.29
C PHE A 42 9.05 -3.33 -9.50
N ILE A 43 9.32 -4.37 -8.72
CA ILE A 43 8.61 -5.64 -8.76
C ILE A 43 7.89 -5.83 -7.42
N THR A 44 6.56 -5.78 -7.43
CA THR A 44 5.72 -6.01 -6.25
C THR A 44 5.54 -7.51 -5.96
N SER A 45 5.13 -7.84 -4.74
CA SER A 45 4.93 -9.22 -4.28
C SER A 45 4.06 -10.08 -5.23
N PRO A 46 2.94 -9.58 -5.79
CA PRO A 46 2.12 -10.35 -6.76
C PRO A 46 2.85 -10.70 -8.07
N TYR A 47 3.81 -9.89 -8.50
CA TYR A 47 4.59 -10.17 -9.70
C TYR A 47 5.70 -11.21 -9.48
N ILE A 48 6.10 -11.43 -8.23
CA ILE A 48 7.13 -12.41 -7.88
C ILE A 48 6.59 -13.82 -8.06
N SER A 49 5.36 -14.09 -7.54
CA SER A 49 4.72 -15.40 -7.63
C SER A 49 3.22 -15.30 -7.42
N SER A 50 2.43 -16.01 -8.24
CA SER A 50 0.99 -16.19 -8.03
C SER A 50 0.66 -16.88 -6.69
N ILE A 51 1.61 -17.62 -6.11
CA ILE A 51 1.45 -18.24 -4.80
C ILE A 51 1.15 -17.19 -3.71
N PHE A 52 1.64 -15.97 -3.87
CA PHE A 52 1.33 -14.87 -2.94
C PHE A 52 -0.18 -14.61 -2.86
N GLY A 53 -0.85 -14.38 -3.98
CA GLY A 53 -2.30 -14.19 -4.04
C GLY A 53 -3.09 -15.43 -3.60
N GLU A 54 -2.59 -16.63 -3.93
CA GLU A 54 -3.21 -17.90 -3.50
C GLU A 54 -3.18 -18.04 -1.97
N VAL A 55 -2.08 -17.69 -1.31
CA VAL A 55 -1.94 -17.75 0.15
C VAL A 55 -2.82 -16.68 0.84
N ILE A 56 -2.92 -15.48 0.26
CA ILE A 56 -3.87 -14.47 0.75
C ILE A 56 -5.31 -14.98 0.65
N SER A 57 -5.66 -15.70 -0.43
CA SER A 57 -6.98 -16.32 -0.59
C SER A 57 -7.31 -17.31 0.52
N ILE A 58 -6.33 -18.14 0.90
CA ILE A 58 -6.48 -19.09 2.00
C ILE A 58 -6.68 -18.37 3.33
N HIS A 59 -5.95 -17.27 3.55
CA HIS A 59 -6.16 -16.46 4.75
C HIS A 59 -7.58 -15.88 4.82
N ILE A 60 -8.09 -15.35 3.70
CA ILE A 60 -9.47 -14.83 3.58
C ILE A 60 -10.50 -15.93 3.87
N LEU A 61 -10.32 -17.10 3.26
CA LEU A 61 -11.19 -18.26 3.49
C LEU A 61 -11.20 -18.67 4.96
N ASN A 62 -10.02 -18.82 5.57
CA ASN A 62 -9.91 -19.20 6.98
C ASN A 62 -10.59 -18.18 7.89
N TYR A 63 -10.50 -16.88 7.58
CA TYR A 63 -11.18 -15.83 8.33
C TYR A 63 -12.70 -16.00 8.32
N PHE A 64 -13.30 -16.21 7.15
CA PHE A 64 -14.75 -16.32 7.03
C PHE A 64 -15.28 -17.71 7.43
N LEU A 65 -14.60 -18.79 7.04
CA LEU A 65 -15.03 -20.14 7.39
C LEU A 65 -14.94 -20.40 8.89
N GLY A 66 -13.94 -19.85 9.59
CA GLY A 66 -13.86 -19.87 11.05
C GLY A 66 -15.07 -19.23 11.74
N LYS A 67 -15.81 -18.38 11.03
CA LYS A 67 -17.07 -17.74 11.46
C LYS A 67 -18.32 -18.38 10.84
N LYS A 68 -18.18 -19.48 10.13
CA LYS A 68 -19.25 -20.15 9.38
C LYS A 68 -19.91 -19.26 8.30
N ILE A 69 -19.14 -18.34 7.71
CA ILE A 69 -19.57 -17.42 6.65
C ILE A 69 -19.07 -17.95 5.32
N THR A 70 -19.98 -18.26 4.40
CA THR A 70 -19.71 -18.76 3.05
C THR A 70 -20.01 -17.72 1.96
N LYS A 71 -20.70 -16.60 2.32
CA LYS A 71 -21.02 -15.51 1.40
C LYS A 71 -20.40 -14.21 1.89
N PHE A 72 -19.46 -13.65 1.13
CA PHE A 72 -18.70 -12.47 1.57
C PHE A 72 -18.33 -11.52 0.41
N ASN A 73 -17.81 -10.37 0.78
CA ASN A 73 -17.40 -9.34 -0.14
C ASN A 73 -15.91 -9.07 0.03
N LEU A 74 -15.19 -8.88 -1.08
CA LEU A 74 -13.79 -8.49 -1.11
C LEU A 74 -13.66 -7.11 -1.71
N LEU A 75 -12.88 -6.26 -1.09
CA LEU A 75 -12.53 -4.95 -1.61
C LEU A 75 -11.02 -4.78 -1.63
N GLU A 76 -10.44 -4.80 -2.80
CA GLU A 76 -9.02 -4.48 -3.00
C GLU A 76 -8.87 -2.98 -3.27
N VAL A 77 -8.00 -2.32 -2.52
CA VAL A 77 -7.69 -0.89 -2.70
C VAL A 77 -6.30 -0.75 -3.29
N GLY A 78 -6.21 -0.16 -4.49
CA GLY A 78 -4.95 -0.02 -5.20
C GLY A 78 -4.47 -1.34 -5.80
N ALA A 79 -5.27 -1.95 -6.67
CA ALA A 79 -5.00 -3.28 -7.23
C ALA A 79 -3.87 -3.31 -8.28
N GLY A 80 -3.17 -2.20 -8.52
CA GLY A 80 -2.16 -2.10 -9.57
C GLY A 80 -2.72 -2.53 -10.93
N GLU A 81 -2.10 -3.49 -11.58
CA GLU A 81 -2.62 -4.06 -12.85
C GLU A 81 -3.66 -5.20 -12.65
N GLY A 82 -4.06 -5.48 -11.40
CA GLY A 82 -5.04 -6.52 -11.08
C GLY A 82 -4.48 -7.95 -11.03
N ILE A 83 -3.16 -8.10 -10.88
CA ILE A 83 -2.51 -9.43 -10.87
C ILE A 83 -2.93 -10.20 -9.61
N MET A 84 -2.84 -9.57 -8.42
CA MET A 84 -3.25 -10.19 -7.17
C MET A 84 -4.75 -10.50 -7.16
N ALA A 85 -5.60 -9.58 -7.62
CA ALA A 85 -7.03 -9.81 -7.80
C ALA A 85 -7.30 -11.07 -8.62
N LYS A 86 -6.62 -11.22 -9.76
CA LYS A 86 -6.74 -12.39 -10.63
C LYS A 86 -6.40 -13.70 -9.91
N ASP A 87 -5.31 -13.72 -9.15
CA ASP A 87 -4.86 -14.92 -8.43
C ASP A 87 -5.80 -15.26 -7.27
N ILE A 88 -6.29 -14.24 -6.54
CA ILE A 88 -7.30 -14.41 -5.49
C ILE A 88 -8.59 -14.98 -6.07
N ILE A 89 -9.16 -14.38 -7.11
CA ILE A 89 -10.42 -14.81 -7.71
C ILE A 89 -10.31 -16.24 -8.22
N LYS A 90 -9.25 -16.57 -8.98
CA LYS A 90 -9.01 -17.94 -9.47
C LYS A 90 -8.88 -18.97 -8.36
N THR A 91 -8.33 -18.58 -7.22
CA THR A 91 -8.19 -19.49 -6.10
C THR A 91 -9.52 -19.72 -5.40
N LEU A 92 -10.26 -18.66 -5.11
CA LEU A 92 -11.56 -18.74 -4.44
C LEU A 92 -12.60 -19.50 -5.27
N GLN A 93 -12.59 -19.36 -6.60
CA GLN A 93 -13.50 -20.09 -7.51
C GLN A 93 -13.33 -21.62 -7.48
N LYS A 94 -12.26 -22.15 -6.90
CA LYS A 94 -12.09 -23.61 -6.72
C LYS A 94 -12.96 -24.19 -5.60
N PHE A 95 -13.49 -23.35 -4.73
CA PHE A 95 -14.32 -23.74 -3.59
C PHE A 95 -15.79 -23.54 -3.93
N LYS A 96 -16.49 -24.65 -4.23
CA LYS A 96 -17.87 -24.65 -4.76
C LYS A 96 -18.90 -24.05 -3.81
N ASP A 97 -18.66 -24.18 -2.49
CA ASP A 97 -19.59 -23.71 -1.45
C ASP A 97 -19.38 -22.26 -1.05
N ILE A 98 -18.47 -21.54 -1.75
CA ILE A 98 -18.14 -20.16 -1.47
C ILE A 98 -18.73 -19.24 -2.52
N GLU A 99 -19.52 -18.26 -2.06
CA GLU A 99 -20.00 -17.15 -2.88
C GLU A 99 -19.28 -15.85 -2.50
N PHE A 100 -18.71 -15.14 -3.46
CA PHE A 100 -18.08 -13.86 -3.20
C PHE A 100 -18.33 -12.84 -4.30
N LYS A 101 -18.26 -11.55 -3.91
CA LYS A 101 -18.24 -10.41 -4.83
C LYS A 101 -16.90 -9.70 -4.68
N TYR A 102 -16.29 -9.39 -5.81
CA TYR A 102 -15.00 -8.70 -5.83
C TYR A 102 -15.16 -7.25 -6.28
N PHE A 103 -14.64 -6.33 -5.48
CA PHE A 103 -14.66 -4.89 -5.73
C PHE A 103 -13.23 -4.37 -5.77
N ILE A 104 -12.98 -3.37 -6.61
CA ILE A 104 -11.70 -2.66 -6.68
C ILE A 104 -11.96 -1.16 -6.50
N LEU A 105 -11.17 -0.53 -5.65
CA LEU A 105 -11.04 0.93 -5.59
C LEU A 105 -9.71 1.33 -6.21
N GLU A 106 -9.77 2.01 -7.35
CA GLU A 106 -8.61 2.51 -8.09
C GLU A 106 -8.87 3.95 -8.54
N LYS A 107 -7.84 4.81 -8.49
CA LYS A 107 -7.94 6.21 -8.90
C LYS A 107 -7.39 6.46 -10.30
N SER A 108 -6.36 5.73 -10.70
CA SER A 108 -5.74 5.87 -12.01
C SER A 108 -6.63 5.31 -13.11
N LYS A 109 -7.02 6.15 -14.05
CA LYS A 109 -7.80 5.73 -15.22
C LYS A 109 -7.05 4.72 -16.09
N ASN A 110 -5.72 4.83 -16.14
CA ASN A 110 -4.90 3.90 -16.90
C ASN A 110 -4.84 2.53 -16.22
N LEU A 111 -4.67 2.49 -14.90
CA LEU A 111 -4.71 1.22 -14.16
C LEU A 111 -6.09 0.57 -14.25
N ILE A 112 -7.19 1.33 -14.18
CA ILE A 112 -8.54 0.78 -14.40
C ILE A 112 -8.66 0.13 -15.79
N LYS A 113 -8.11 0.74 -16.86
CA LYS A 113 -8.10 0.14 -18.19
C LYS A 113 -7.33 -1.18 -18.22
N LEU A 114 -6.16 -1.23 -17.59
CA LEU A 114 -5.34 -2.45 -17.49
C LEU A 114 -6.06 -3.53 -16.67
N GLN A 115 -6.63 -3.16 -15.52
CA GLN A 115 -7.44 -4.06 -14.70
C GLN A 115 -8.62 -4.64 -15.48
N ASN A 116 -9.38 -3.83 -16.22
CA ASN A 116 -10.47 -4.29 -17.07
C ASN A 116 -9.99 -5.31 -18.11
N LYS A 117 -8.82 -5.08 -18.72
CA LYS A 117 -8.21 -6.03 -19.67
C LYS A 117 -7.81 -7.34 -18.99
N ASN A 118 -7.11 -7.26 -17.86
CA ASN A 118 -6.55 -8.42 -17.17
C ASN A 118 -7.60 -9.26 -16.44
N LEU A 119 -8.71 -8.63 -16.04
CA LEU A 119 -9.80 -9.23 -15.27
C LEU A 119 -11.10 -9.43 -16.08
N LYS A 120 -11.06 -9.25 -17.40
CA LYS A 120 -12.25 -9.29 -18.31
C LYS A 120 -13.12 -10.55 -18.15
N GLN A 121 -12.51 -11.67 -17.73
CA GLN A 121 -13.21 -12.96 -17.57
C GLN A 121 -13.85 -13.13 -16.19
N PHE A 122 -13.67 -12.16 -15.27
CA PHE A 122 -14.17 -12.23 -13.91
C PHE A 122 -15.21 -11.16 -13.64
N ASN A 123 -16.14 -11.45 -12.73
CA ASN A 123 -17.15 -10.47 -12.31
C ASN A 123 -16.55 -9.56 -11.23
N VAL A 124 -15.85 -8.51 -11.66
CA VAL A 124 -15.25 -7.48 -10.79
C VAL A 124 -16.02 -6.18 -10.95
N LYS A 125 -16.24 -5.48 -9.85
CA LYS A 125 -16.90 -4.17 -9.84
C LYS A 125 -15.95 -3.09 -9.32
N TRP A 126 -15.82 -1.99 -10.05
CA TRP A 126 -15.05 -0.84 -9.60
C TRP A 126 -15.93 0.11 -8.80
N ILE A 127 -15.39 0.65 -7.70
CA ILE A 127 -16.04 1.67 -6.88
C ILE A 127 -15.22 2.97 -6.90
N ASN A 128 -15.89 4.10 -6.74
CA ASN A 128 -15.26 5.41 -6.85
C ASN A 128 -14.73 5.93 -5.51
N ASN A 129 -15.32 5.52 -4.40
CA ASN A 129 -14.92 5.98 -3.06
C ASN A 129 -15.34 4.99 -1.97
N LEU A 130 -14.69 5.10 -0.79
CA LEU A 130 -15.01 4.29 0.37
C LEU A 130 -16.19 4.84 1.19
N LYS A 131 -16.56 6.11 1.01
CA LYS A 131 -17.57 6.75 1.88
C LYS A 131 -18.96 6.15 1.69
N ASP A 132 -19.31 5.88 0.43
CA ASP A 132 -20.62 5.36 0.06
C ASP A 132 -20.65 3.84 -0.02
N PHE A 133 -19.49 3.21 0.14
CA PHE A 133 -19.41 1.76 0.15
C PHE A 133 -19.90 1.19 1.48
N ASN A 134 -20.82 0.23 1.38
CA ASN A 134 -21.41 -0.43 2.54
C ASN A 134 -21.74 -1.88 2.22
N LYS A 135 -20.96 -2.79 2.77
CA LYS A 135 -21.16 -4.24 2.67
C LYS A 135 -20.87 -4.90 4.01
N ASN A 136 -21.64 -5.93 4.33
CA ASN A 136 -21.34 -6.85 5.41
C ASN A 136 -20.41 -7.96 4.94
N ASN A 137 -19.84 -8.70 5.86
CA ASN A 137 -18.88 -9.77 5.58
C ASN A 137 -17.81 -9.28 4.59
N LEU A 138 -17.23 -8.11 4.90
CA LEU A 138 -16.33 -7.40 4.00
C LEU A 138 -14.88 -7.61 4.42
N PHE A 139 -14.07 -8.16 3.52
CA PHE A 139 -12.63 -8.20 3.65
C PHE A 139 -12.02 -7.09 2.79
N ILE A 140 -11.44 -6.10 3.42
CA ILE A 140 -10.73 -5.00 2.75
C ILE A 140 -9.26 -5.36 2.68
N LEU A 141 -8.67 -5.28 1.49
CA LEU A 141 -7.30 -5.66 1.22
C LEU A 141 -6.53 -4.51 0.56
N SER A 142 -5.30 -4.27 1.01
CA SER A 142 -4.33 -3.43 0.27
C SER A 142 -2.93 -4.03 0.36
N ASN A 143 -2.19 -3.97 -0.74
CA ASN A 143 -0.80 -4.41 -0.83
C ASN A 143 0.04 -3.35 -1.53
N GLU A 144 1.12 -2.90 -0.89
CA GLU A 144 2.00 -1.85 -1.43
C GLU A 144 1.19 -0.63 -1.90
N LEU A 145 0.36 -0.09 -0.99
CA LEU A 145 -0.52 1.04 -1.23
C LEU A 145 -0.14 2.26 -0.38
N LEU A 146 0.13 2.03 0.92
CA LEU A 146 0.30 3.12 1.88
C LEU A 146 1.62 3.84 1.69
N ASP A 147 2.64 3.13 1.23
CA ASP A 147 3.98 3.64 0.90
C ASP A 147 3.97 4.72 -0.19
N SER A 148 2.97 4.67 -1.09
CA SER A 148 2.81 5.61 -2.20
C SER A 148 2.00 6.87 -1.84
N PHE A 149 1.43 6.95 -0.63
CA PHE A 149 0.68 8.12 -0.23
C PHE A 149 1.59 9.31 0.07
N PRO A 150 1.29 10.52 -0.46
CA PRO A 150 2.10 11.72 -0.24
C PRO A 150 2.31 12.03 1.23
N VAL A 151 3.57 12.29 1.63
CA VAL A 151 3.95 12.59 3.01
C VAL A 151 4.36 14.03 3.22
N LYS A 152 4.16 14.52 4.45
CA LYS A 152 4.69 15.75 4.99
C LYS A 152 5.89 15.45 5.88
N HIS A 153 6.89 16.33 5.82
CA HIS A 153 8.00 16.35 6.77
C HIS A 153 7.89 17.56 7.66
N LEU A 154 7.83 17.33 8.96
CA LEU A 154 7.90 18.35 9.99
C LEU A 154 9.17 18.18 10.78
N LYS A 155 9.85 19.27 11.09
CA LYS A 155 11.08 19.28 11.90
C LYS A 155 10.93 20.30 13.02
N LYS A 156 11.40 19.95 14.21
CA LYS A 156 11.44 20.84 15.35
C LYS A 156 12.85 21.39 15.54
N GLU A 157 12.98 22.71 15.64
CA GLU A 157 14.21 23.41 15.93
C GLU A 157 13.92 24.52 16.95
N GLN A 158 14.70 24.63 18.01
CA GLN A 158 14.56 25.67 19.04
C GLN A 158 13.12 25.86 19.53
N LYS A 159 12.41 24.76 19.84
CA LYS A 159 10.98 24.72 20.27
C LYS A 159 9.96 25.14 19.23
N LYS A 160 10.36 25.51 18.02
CA LYS A 160 9.48 25.83 16.90
C LYS A 160 9.38 24.67 15.91
N TRP A 161 8.26 24.60 15.20
CA TRP A 161 8.04 23.58 14.18
C TRP A 161 8.12 24.18 12.78
N TYR A 162 8.70 23.42 11.88
CA TYR A 162 8.91 23.78 10.47
C TYR A 162 8.38 22.66 9.58
N GLU A 163 7.73 23.04 8.47
CA GLU A 163 7.26 22.11 7.44
C GLU A 163 8.11 22.24 6.19
N LYS A 164 8.42 21.12 5.52
CA LYS A 164 9.20 21.09 4.29
C LYS A 164 8.36 21.54 3.10
N TYR A 165 8.81 22.57 2.41
CA TYR A 165 8.25 23.11 1.17
C TYR A 165 9.18 22.86 0.00
N VAL A 166 8.58 22.71 -1.19
CA VAL A 166 9.26 22.53 -2.48
C VAL A 166 8.98 23.72 -3.37
N PHE A 167 9.97 24.19 -4.10
CA PHE A 167 9.86 25.32 -5.03
C PHE A 167 10.87 25.20 -6.17
N PHE A 168 10.60 25.91 -7.27
CA PHE A 168 11.54 26.03 -8.39
C PHE A 168 12.42 27.25 -8.18
N ASP A 169 13.72 27.03 -8.15
CA ASP A 169 14.75 28.09 -8.11
C ASP A 169 15.04 28.54 -9.53
N ASN A 170 14.59 29.76 -9.89
CA ASN A 170 14.71 30.29 -11.24
C ASN A 170 16.19 30.62 -11.63
N GLU A 171 17.02 31.01 -10.66
CA GLU A 171 18.44 31.33 -10.91
C GLU A 171 19.23 30.05 -11.21
N LYS A 172 19.04 29.02 -10.40
CA LYS A 172 19.74 27.74 -10.55
C LYS A 172 19.02 26.76 -11.48
N LYS A 173 17.87 27.13 -12.03
CA LYS A 173 17.00 26.30 -12.90
C LYS A 173 16.76 24.89 -12.37
N LYS A 174 16.59 24.76 -11.04
CA LYS A 174 16.40 23.47 -10.37
C LYS A 174 15.35 23.50 -9.26
N ILE A 175 14.80 22.35 -8.95
CA ILE A 175 13.86 22.17 -7.84
C ILE A 175 14.68 22.10 -6.54
N LYS A 176 14.21 22.82 -5.53
CA LYS A 176 14.79 22.87 -4.18
C LYS A 176 13.71 22.69 -3.13
N SER A 177 14.13 22.38 -1.93
CA SER A 177 13.26 22.40 -0.75
C SER A 177 13.86 23.24 0.37
N LYS A 178 12.99 23.76 1.22
CA LYS A 178 13.35 24.43 2.48
C LYS A 178 12.30 24.20 3.54
N TYR A 179 12.69 24.27 4.79
CA TYR A 179 11.77 24.26 5.92
C TYR A 179 11.28 25.69 6.19
N LEU A 180 9.98 25.83 6.42
CA LEU A 180 9.32 27.10 6.79
C LEU A 180 8.60 26.91 8.11
N GLU A 181 8.69 27.91 8.99
CA GLU A 181 8.02 27.89 10.30
C GLU A 181 6.50 27.74 10.13
N ILE A 182 5.89 26.89 10.95
CA ILE A 182 4.44 26.69 11.03
C ILE A 182 3.96 27.04 12.43
N LYS A 183 2.81 27.71 12.52
CA LYS A 183 2.22 28.14 13.81
C LYS A 183 1.77 26.96 14.67
N LYS A 184 1.31 25.87 14.06
CA LYS A 184 0.71 24.75 14.77
C LYS A 184 0.84 23.44 13.97
N ILE A 185 1.22 22.36 14.65
CA ILE A 185 1.09 21.00 14.11
C ILE A 185 -0.39 20.60 14.11
N PRO A 186 -0.86 19.86 13.08
CA PRO A 186 -2.21 19.33 13.07
C PRO A 186 -2.52 18.47 14.30
N ASN A 187 -3.66 18.74 14.97
CA ASN A 187 -4.03 18.09 16.23
C ASN A 187 -4.10 16.55 16.13
N ASN A 188 -4.52 16.02 14.99
CA ASN A 188 -4.57 14.59 14.74
C ASN A 188 -3.18 13.92 14.76
N VAL A 189 -2.14 14.66 14.41
CA VAL A 189 -0.75 14.19 14.45
C VAL A 189 -0.20 14.29 15.86
N LEU A 190 -0.39 15.47 16.52
CA LEU A 190 0.07 15.68 17.90
C LEU A 190 -0.47 14.65 18.89
N SER A 191 -1.75 14.30 18.76
CA SER A 191 -2.40 13.34 19.65
C SER A 191 -1.91 11.89 19.50
N LEU A 192 -1.15 11.60 18.44
CA LEU A 192 -0.57 10.29 18.15
C LEU A 192 0.96 10.30 18.21
N CYS A 193 1.57 11.48 18.35
CA CYS A 193 3.02 11.60 18.48
C CYS A 193 3.47 11.22 19.88
N ILE A 194 4.54 10.47 19.93
CA ILE A 194 5.26 10.14 21.13
C ILE A 194 5.94 11.40 21.67
N LYS A 195 6.03 11.52 22.98
CA LYS A 195 6.74 12.63 23.64
C LYS A 195 8.19 12.70 23.13
N ASN A 196 8.70 13.93 22.93
CA ASN A 196 10.10 14.22 22.55
C ASN A 196 10.49 13.81 21.10
N VAL A 197 9.65 14.11 20.12
CA VAL A 197 9.95 13.90 18.70
C VAL A 197 10.39 15.22 18.06
N ASP A 198 11.55 15.20 17.38
CA ASP A 198 12.08 16.37 16.65
C ASP A 198 11.87 16.29 15.14
N PHE A 199 11.42 15.14 14.64
CA PHE A 199 11.07 14.93 13.23
C PHE A 199 9.81 14.08 13.11
N ILE A 200 8.94 14.44 12.15
CA ILE A 200 7.70 13.70 11.85
C ILE A 200 7.56 13.56 10.34
N GLU A 201 7.50 12.32 9.87
CA GLU A 201 7.07 11.95 8.51
C GLU A 201 5.67 11.32 8.62
N TYR A 202 4.67 11.94 8.00
CA TYR A 202 3.30 11.43 8.04
C TYR A 202 2.52 11.79 6.78
N SER A 203 1.52 10.98 6.45
CA SER A 203 0.63 11.23 5.33
C SER A 203 -0.78 11.63 5.79
N PRO A 204 -1.26 12.85 5.49
CA PRO A 204 -2.67 13.22 5.74
C PRO A 204 -3.67 12.29 5.04
N ASN A 205 -3.27 11.75 3.87
CA ASN A 205 -4.10 10.85 3.10
C ASN A 205 -4.22 9.46 3.73
N ILE A 206 -3.17 8.96 4.41
CA ILE A 206 -3.24 7.73 5.22
C ILE A 206 -4.26 7.91 6.34
N PHE A 207 -4.23 9.02 7.08
CA PHE A 207 -5.23 9.29 8.13
C PHE A 207 -6.66 9.24 7.58
N LYS A 208 -6.90 9.94 6.45
CA LYS A 208 -8.22 9.95 5.81
C LYS A 208 -8.65 8.56 5.33
N PHE A 209 -7.74 7.81 4.75
CA PHE A 209 -7.98 6.45 4.29
C PHE A 209 -8.34 5.52 5.46
N LEU A 210 -7.53 5.50 6.51
CA LEU A 210 -7.73 4.65 7.68
C LEU A 210 -8.99 5.01 8.47
N ASN A 211 -9.36 6.29 8.53
CA ASN A 211 -10.64 6.71 9.10
C ASN A 211 -11.84 6.13 8.33
N ASN A 212 -11.78 6.13 6.99
CA ASN A 212 -12.82 5.50 6.17
C ASN A 212 -12.85 3.97 6.34
N VAL A 213 -11.68 3.33 6.39
CA VAL A 213 -11.56 1.89 6.66
C VAL A 213 -12.12 1.55 8.04
N SER A 214 -11.75 2.31 9.08
CA SER A 214 -12.28 2.14 10.44
C SER A 214 -13.81 2.20 10.47
N ARG A 215 -14.41 3.17 9.74
CA ARG A 215 -15.85 3.28 9.62
C ARG A 215 -16.48 2.03 9.00
N LEU A 216 -15.86 1.47 7.95
CA LEU A 216 -16.34 0.26 7.29
C LEU A 216 -16.21 -0.98 8.20
N ILE A 217 -15.11 -1.11 8.93
CA ILE A 217 -14.90 -2.21 9.88
C ILE A 217 -15.95 -2.14 11.00
N LYS A 218 -16.15 -0.96 11.60
CA LYS A 218 -17.10 -0.78 12.73
C LYS A 218 -18.56 -0.99 12.34
N LYS A 219 -18.90 -0.92 11.07
CA LYS A 219 -20.27 -1.01 10.60
C LYS A 219 -20.86 -2.43 10.73
N HIS A 220 -20.03 -3.46 10.62
CA HIS A 220 -20.40 -4.84 10.75
C HIS A 220 -19.27 -5.62 11.45
N LYS A 221 -19.63 -6.47 12.42
CA LYS A 221 -18.67 -7.21 13.26
C LYS A 221 -17.70 -8.10 12.48
N ASP A 222 -18.14 -8.64 11.35
CA ASP A 222 -17.36 -9.57 10.55
C ASP A 222 -16.56 -8.88 9.42
N ASN A 223 -16.52 -7.56 9.43
CA ASN A 223 -15.67 -6.82 8.51
C ASN A 223 -14.21 -6.83 9.00
N CYS A 224 -13.29 -6.96 8.06
CA CYS A 224 -11.86 -7.06 8.31
C CYS A 224 -11.07 -6.19 7.34
N PHE A 225 -9.92 -5.68 7.79
CA PHE A 225 -8.93 -5.02 6.94
C PHE A 225 -7.59 -5.70 7.07
N LEU A 226 -6.98 -6.00 5.94
CA LEU A 226 -5.61 -6.48 5.82
C LEU A 226 -4.81 -5.51 4.97
N THR A 227 -3.65 -5.07 5.47
CA THR A 227 -2.67 -4.34 4.66
C THR A 227 -1.30 -4.99 4.74
N ILE A 228 -0.63 -5.06 3.60
CA ILE A 228 0.75 -5.54 3.48
C ILE A 228 1.56 -4.42 2.85
N ASP A 229 2.59 -3.97 3.53
CA ASP A 229 3.43 -2.90 3.02
C ASP A 229 4.84 -2.96 3.65
N TYR A 230 5.81 -2.32 3.02
CA TYR A 230 7.12 -2.23 3.63
C TYR A 230 7.19 -1.07 4.61
N GLY A 231 7.79 -1.34 5.78
CA GLY A 231 7.76 -0.37 6.84
C GLY A 231 8.41 -0.82 8.14
N TYR A 232 8.17 -0.03 9.17
CA TYR A 232 8.75 -0.21 10.49
C TYR A 232 7.70 -0.05 11.60
N CYS A 233 8.05 -0.49 12.83
CA CYS A 233 7.18 -0.44 14.00
C CYS A 233 7.81 0.33 15.17
N ASP A 234 8.68 1.29 14.89
CA ASP A 234 9.42 2.03 15.91
C ASP A 234 8.59 3.16 16.54
N ASP A 235 9.00 3.61 17.73
CA ASP A 235 8.38 4.69 18.47
C ASP A 235 8.75 6.08 17.95
N TYR A 236 9.68 6.18 17.02
CA TYR A 236 10.16 7.41 16.43
C TYR A 236 9.92 7.43 14.92
N PHE A 237 9.93 8.63 14.37
CA PHE A 237 9.81 8.82 12.93
C PHE A 237 11.19 8.83 12.27
N LYS A 238 11.25 8.31 11.06
CA LYS A 238 12.43 8.30 10.20
C LYS A 238 12.17 9.12 8.94
N ASP A 239 13.20 9.76 8.40
CA ASP A 239 13.15 10.30 7.03
C ASP A 239 13.38 9.11 6.07
N THR A 240 12.29 8.59 5.54
CA THR A 240 12.32 7.36 4.73
C THR A 240 11.97 7.62 3.27
N LEU A 241 11.65 8.88 2.92
CA LEU A 241 11.24 9.25 1.58
C LEU A 241 12.35 8.97 0.56
N GLN A 242 12.00 8.23 -0.47
CA GLN A 242 12.92 7.85 -1.54
C GLN A 242 12.25 7.91 -2.91
N ALA A 243 13.06 7.93 -3.96
CA ALA A 243 12.57 7.80 -5.33
C ALA A 243 13.38 6.71 -6.07
N LEU A 244 12.67 5.93 -6.86
CA LEU A 244 13.25 4.88 -7.70
C LEU A 244 12.93 5.11 -9.17
N LYS A 245 13.92 4.86 -10.03
CA LYS A 245 13.76 4.82 -11.49
C LYS A 245 14.61 3.68 -12.05
N LYS A 246 13.99 2.75 -12.79
CA LYS A 246 14.66 1.56 -13.36
C LYS A 246 15.48 0.82 -12.30
N HIS A 247 14.88 0.55 -11.15
CA HIS A 247 15.47 -0.12 -9.99
C HIS A 247 16.68 0.60 -9.36
N LYS A 248 16.94 1.87 -9.71
CA LYS A 248 18.01 2.68 -9.13
C LYS A 248 17.44 3.81 -8.29
N LYS A 249 18.09 4.04 -7.14
CA LYS A 249 17.75 5.17 -6.27
C LYS A 249 18.15 6.49 -6.92
N VAL A 250 17.21 7.44 -6.97
CA VAL A 250 17.40 8.78 -7.53
C VAL A 250 16.91 9.84 -6.53
N SER A 251 17.23 11.11 -6.78
CA SER A 251 16.63 12.20 -5.99
C SER A 251 15.12 12.27 -6.20
N ILE A 252 14.34 12.61 -5.17
CA ILE A 252 12.91 12.88 -5.30
C ILE A 252 12.59 14.03 -6.26
N PHE A 253 13.59 14.87 -6.56
CA PHE A 253 13.49 15.98 -7.52
C PHE A 253 13.97 15.60 -8.93
N TYR A 254 14.43 14.37 -9.11
CA TYR A 254 14.88 13.88 -10.41
C TYR A 254 13.69 13.65 -11.33
N GLU A 255 13.66 14.34 -12.46
CA GLU A 255 12.61 14.22 -13.49
C GLU A 255 11.19 14.06 -12.90
N PRO A 256 10.59 15.13 -12.31
CA PRO A 256 9.28 15.03 -11.64
C PRO A 256 8.22 14.33 -12.48
N GLY A 257 7.58 13.33 -11.91
CA GLY A 257 6.59 12.48 -12.59
C GLY A 257 7.21 11.32 -13.38
N ASN A 258 8.54 11.11 -13.37
CA ASN A 258 9.23 10.02 -14.06
C ASN A 258 9.90 9.01 -13.12
N ALA A 259 9.82 9.22 -11.83
CA ALA A 259 10.31 8.30 -10.80
C ALA A 259 9.17 7.95 -9.85
N ASP A 260 9.18 6.73 -9.34
CA ASP A 260 8.31 6.36 -8.24
C ASP A 260 8.84 6.99 -6.94
N ILE A 261 7.94 7.60 -6.18
CA ILE A 261 8.29 8.25 -4.90
C ILE A 261 7.52 7.52 -3.81
N THR A 262 8.26 6.88 -2.90
CA THR A 262 7.71 6.05 -1.84
C THR A 262 8.35 6.37 -0.49
N HIS A 263 7.72 5.89 0.59
CA HIS A 263 8.24 5.99 1.95
C HIS A 263 8.00 4.68 2.70
N LEU A 264 8.71 4.45 3.80
CA LEU A 264 8.42 3.33 4.69
C LEU A 264 7.23 3.65 5.59
N VAL A 265 6.26 2.74 5.62
CA VAL A 265 5.06 2.90 6.43
C VAL A 265 5.38 2.74 7.92
N ASN A 266 5.01 3.71 8.75
CA ASN A 266 5.09 3.57 10.21
C ASN A 266 3.88 2.78 10.73
N PHE A 267 4.00 1.48 10.89
CA PHE A 267 2.93 0.60 11.35
C PHE A 267 2.50 0.86 12.79
N LYS A 268 3.37 1.43 13.64
CA LYS A 268 2.97 1.85 14.99
C LYS A 268 1.98 3.02 14.91
N LEU A 269 2.23 3.99 14.05
CA LEU A 269 1.29 5.10 13.80
C LEU A 269 -0.04 4.57 13.24
N ILE A 270 0.00 3.62 12.30
CA ILE A 270 -1.22 2.98 11.74
C ILE A 270 -2.06 2.35 12.87
N LYS A 271 -1.42 1.58 13.77
CA LYS A 271 -2.10 0.96 14.93
C LYS A 271 -2.72 2.02 15.85
N GLN A 272 -2.02 3.11 16.12
CA GLN A 272 -2.53 4.20 16.95
C GLN A 272 -3.75 4.88 16.33
N ILE A 273 -3.77 5.07 15.01
CA ILE A 273 -4.93 5.62 14.30
C ILE A 273 -6.16 4.70 14.47
N PHE A 274 -6.01 3.39 14.29
CA PHE A 274 -7.10 2.45 14.50
C PHE A 274 -7.60 2.43 15.94
N LYS A 275 -6.70 2.40 16.92
CA LYS A 275 -7.04 2.49 18.36
C LYS A 275 -7.81 3.76 18.69
N LYS A 276 -7.37 4.92 18.17
CA LYS A 276 -8.08 6.19 18.33
C LYS A 276 -9.47 6.16 17.72
N ASN A 277 -9.65 5.39 16.64
CA ASN A 277 -10.95 5.19 16.01
C ASN A 277 -11.80 4.11 16.72
N GLY A 278 -11.39 3.62 17.89
CA GLY A 278 -12.13 2.63 18.70
C GLY A 278 -12.03 1.19 18.17
N LEU A 279 -10.94 0.84 17.49
CA LEU A 279 -10.64 -0.50 17.05
C LEU A 279 -9.40 -1.01 17.81
N SER A 280 -9.56 -2.00 18.65
CA SER A 280 -8.51 -2.56 19.52
C SER A 280 -7.98 -3.91 19.04
N ASN A 281 -8.77 -4.69 18.32
CA ASN A 281 -8.35 -5.98 17.80
C ASN A 281 -7.48 -5.80 16.54
N ILE A 282 -6.18 -5.63 16.80
CA ILE A 282 -5.16 -5.34 15.80
C ILE A 282 -4.04 -6.37 15.93
N TYR A 283 -3.84 -7.16 14.90
CA TYR A 283 -2.75 -8.11 14.81
C TYR A 283 -1.73 -7.64 13.78
N ASP A 284 -0.45 -7.62 14.13
CA ASP A 284 0.63 -7.29 13.21
C ASP A 284 1.75 -8.34 13.26
N THR A 285 2.38 -8.56 12.11
CA THR A 285 3.48 -9.53 11.95
C THR A 285 4.35 -9.18 10.74
N SER A 286 5.46 -9.90 10.56
CA SER A 286 6.23 -9.81 9.31
C SER A 286 5.57 -10.60 8.18
N GLN A 287 5.82 -10.21 6.93
CA GLN A 287 5.36 -10.95 5.76
C GLN A 287 5.82 -12.41 5.77
N SER A 288 7.06 -12.66 6.18
CA SER A 288 7.60 -14.02 6.32
C SER A 288 6.71 -14.88 7.21
N LYS A 289 6.46 -14.42 8.45
CA LYS A 289 5.62 -15.15 9.41
C LYS A 289 4.19 -15.33 8.91
N PHE A 290 3.62 -14.28 8.32
CA PHE A 290 2.26 -14.32 7.76
C PHE A 290 2.13 -15.36 6.65
N LEU A 291 2.99 -15.31 5.64
CA LEU A 291 2.93 -16.21 4.50
C LEU A 291 3.22 -17.67 4.91
N THR A 292 4.19 -17.88 5.81
CA THR A 292 4.52 -19.22 6.31
C THR A 292 3.37 -19.81 7.10
N LYS A 293 2.75 -19.04 8.01
CA LYS A 293 1.58 -19.47 8.78
C LYS A 293 0.40 -19.84 7.87
N ASN A 294 0.23 -19.14 6.76
CA ASN A 294 -0.85 -19.39 5.79
C ASN A 294 -0.47 -20.41 4.69
N GLY A 295 0.66 -21.14 4.86
CA GLY A 295 0.97 -22.33 4.07
C GLY A 295 1.72 -22.09 2.77
N ILE A 296 2.47 -20.98 2.62
CA ILE A 296 3.22 -20.69 1.38
C ILE A 296 4.21 -21.80 0.99
N LEU A 297 4.87 -22.43 1.96
CA LEU A 297 5.82 -23.52 1.70
C LEU A 297 5.10 -24.78 1.22
N VAL A 298 3.99 -25.14 1.85
CA VAL A 298 3.16 -26.28 1.43
C VAL A 298 2.65 -26.06 0.01
N ARG A 299 2.16 -24.84 -0.28
CA ARG A 299 1.66 -24.50 -1.62
C ARG A 299 2.77 -24.53 -2.67
N MET A 300 3.98 -24.06 -2.32
CA MET A 300 5.15 -24.16 -3.19
C MET A 300 5.48 -25.61 -3.56
N GLU A 301 5.54 -26.51 -2.57
CA GLU A 301 5.82 -27.92 -2.82
C GLU A 301 4.74 -28.59 -3.70
N GLN A 302 3.47 -28.27 -3.48
CA GLN A 302 2.39 -28.72 -4.36
C GLN A 302 2.53 -28.20 -5.80
N ALA A 303 2.96 -26.95 -5.97
CA ALA A 303 3.19 -26.38 -7.29
C ALA A 303 4.39 -27.03 -7.98
N LYS A 304 5.47 -27.29 -7.26
CA LYS A 304 6.68 -27.98 -7.76
C LYS A 304 6.39 -29.38 -8.32
N LYS A 305 5.49 -30.13 -7.69
CA LYS A 305 5.07 -31.46 -8.19
C LYS A 305 4.49 -31.41 -9.61
N LYS A 306 3.86 -30.31 -9.99
CA LYS A 306 3.27 -30.10 -11.33
C LYS A 306 4.25 -29.56 -12.39
N ILE A 307 5.43 -29.15 -11.97
CA ILE A 307 6.46 -28.61 -12.87
C ILE A 307 7.46 -29.73 -13.20
N THR A 308 7.67 -30.02 -14.46
CA THR A 308 8.66 -31.03 -14.92
C THR A 308 10.06 -30.44 -15.05
N ASN A 309 10.16 -29.19 -15.52
CA ASN A 309 11.43 -28.55 -15.82
C ASN A 309 12.15 -28.09 -14.52
N LYS A 310 13.38 -28.59 -14.29
CA LYS A 310 14.23 -28.24 -13.13
C LYS A 310 14.47 -26.74 -12.98
N LYS A 311 14.70 -26.01 -14.09
CA LYS A 311 14.93 -24.56 -14.09
C LYS A 311 13.70 -23.80 -13.58
N ASN A 312 12.49 -24.24 -13.96
CA ASN A 312 11.25 -23.62 -13.50
C ASN A 312 10.95 -23.95 -12.03
N LYS A 313 11.32 -25.15 -11.54
CA LYS A 313 11.27 -25.47 -10.10
C LYS A 313 12.16 -24.51 -9.29
N ALA A 314 13.42 -24.36 -9.70
CA ALA A 314 14.37 -23.46 -9.05
C ALA A 314 13.88 -21.99 -9.07
N LYS A 315 13.34 -21.52 -10.19
CA LYS A 315 12.74 -20.18 -10.26
C LYS A 315 11.60 -19.97 -9.24
N LEU A 316 10.71 -20.96 -9.10
CA LEU A 316 9.62 -20.90 -8.13
C LEU A 316 10.14 -20.85 -6.69
N GLU A 317 11.13 -21.67 -6.36
CA GLU A 317 11.78 -21.68 -5.04
C GLU A 317 12.43 -20.32 -4.73
N MET A 318 13.17 -19.76 -5.68
CA MET A 318 13.79 -18.45 -5.53
C MET A 318 12.72 -17.35 -5.36
N ALA A 319 11.63 -17.42 -6.09
CA ALA A 319 10.51 -16.48 -5.98
C ALA A 319 9.87 -16.54 -4.58
N VAL A 320 9.55 -17.73 -4.08
CA VAL A 320 8.99 -17.90 -2.73
C VAL A 320 10.01 -17.49 -1.67
N LYS A 321 11.29 -17.90 -1.82
CA LYS A 321 12.36 -17.47 -0.92
C LYS A 321 12.44 -15.94 -0.83
N ARG A 322 12.38 -15.22 -1.94
CA ARG A 322 12.41 -13.76 -1.97
C ARG A 322 11.27 -13.15 -1.12
N LEU A 323 10.08 -13.75 -1.14
CA LEU A 323 8.94 -13.27 -0.37
C LEU A 323 9.08 -13.49 1.15
N ILE A 324 9.76 -14.59 1.58
CA ILE A 324 9.80 -14.99 2.99
C ILE A 324 11.16 -14.81 3.66
N ASP A 325 12.25 -14.68 2.91
CA ASP A 325 13.58 -14.48 3.48
C ASP A 325 13.66 -13.17 4.26
N PRO A 326 14.03 -13.23 5.58
CA PRO A 326 14.14 -12.02 6.42
C PRO A 326 15.11 -10.97 5.88
N LYS A 327 16.16 -11.40 5.13
CA LYS A 327 17.15 -10.51 4.52
C LYS A 327 16.65 -9.83 3.23
N GLN A 328 15.48 -10.22 2.73
CA GLN A 328 14.85 -9.66 1.54
C GLN A 328 13.50 -9.02 1.91
N MET A 329 12.39 -9.53 1.38
CA MET A 329 11.07 -8.95 1.64
C MET A 329 10.44 -9.42 2.97
N GLY A 330 10.88 -10.58 3.49
CA GLY A 330 10.20 -11.26 4.59
C GLY A 330 10.12 -10.46 5.90
N SER A 331 11.15 -9.69 6.25
CA SER A 331 11.15 -8.83 7.45
C SER A 331 10.85 -7.37 7.15
N LEU A 332 11.21 -6.90 5.95
CA LEU A 332 10.97 -5.52 5.53
C LEU A 332 9.48 -5.23 5.42
N PHE A 333 8.72 -6.17 4.83
CA PHE A 333 7.28 -6.07 4.71
C PHE A 333 6.59 -6.47 6.01
N LYS A 334 5.61 -5.67 6.41
CA LYS A 334 4.74 -5.89 7.56
C LYS A 334 3.33 -6.20 7.08
N VAL A 335 2.66 -7.02 7.84
CA VAL A 335 1.25 -7.37 7.64
C VAL A 335 0.48 -6.92 8.87
N LEU A 336 -0.58 -6.17 8.65
CA LEU A 336 -1.46 -5.70 9.71
C LEU A 336 -2.91 -6.10 9.39
N THR A 337 -3.56 -6.76 10.32
CA THR A 337 -4.98 -7.13 10.26
C THR A 337 -5.74 -6.40 11.35
N VAL A 338 -6.90 -5.86 11.01
CA VAL A 338 -7.79 -5.15 11.95
C VAL A 338 -9.21 -5.69 11.80
N THR A 339 -9.81 -6.07 12.91
CA THR A 339 -11.20 -6.54 12.98
C THR A 339 -12.01 -5.74 14.01
N ASN A 340 -13.33 -5.93 14.00
CA ASN A 340 -14.26 -5.32 14.97
C ASN A 340 -14.68 -6.30 16.08
N GLU A 341 -13.93 -7.37 16.26
CA GLU A 341 -14.19 -8.32 17.36
C GLU A 341 -13.72 -7.69 18.68
N ASN A 342 -14.58 -7.63 19.67
CA ASN A 342 -14.26 -7.32 21.06
C ASN A 342 -13.73 -8.56 21.77
#